data_5694b16d78d8e626092fc27cf30dcd9f
#
_entry.id   5694b16d78d8e626092fc27cf30dcd9f
#
_cell.length_a   1.000
_cell.length_b   1.000
_cell.length_c   1.000
_cell.angle_alpha   90.00
_cell.angle_beta   90.00
_cell.angle_gamma   90.00
#
_symmetry.space_group_name_H-M   'P 1'
#
loop_
_entity.id
_entity.type
_entity.pdbx_description
1 polymer ?
#
loop_
_entity_poly.entity_id
_entity_poly.type
_entity_poly.pdbx_seq_one_letter_code
_entity_poly.pdbx_strand_id
1 'polypeptide(L)'
;MSRKLLMNTELEPAYDPYNIDGMKVMTRGKEIDWNTYQIVDNPNCWATVDAVTVVRGQKYRITADGTWCLVASYDDNDNFVSELLYGNEDNPQDGTFTPDTNHIRFEIFDTPGQLTYCTVKAV
;
A
#
# COMPACT_ATOMS: atom_id res chain seq x y z
N MET A 1 25.34 20.20 9.39
CA MET A 1 25.21 20.13 9.88
C MET A 1 24.88 20.26 10.14
N SER A 2 24.79 19.96 10.23
CA SER A 2 24.48 19.90 10.84
C SER A 2 24.14 19.77 11.19
N ARG A 3 23.98 19.49 11.36
CA ARG A 3 23.72 19.18 12.07
C ARG A 3 23.06 19.28 12.39
N LYS A 4 22.81 19.19 12.54
CA LYS A 4 22.12 19.09 13.12
C LYS A 4 21.43 18.95 13.22
N LEU A 5 21.46 18.82 13.13
CA LEU A 5 20.88 18.46 13.47
C LEU A 5 20.43 18.02 13.35
N LEU A 6 20.21 17.82 13.40
CA LEU A 6 20.05 17.06 13.57
C LEU A 6 19.33 16.86 13.68
N MET A 7 18.89 16.68 13.80
CA MET A 7 18.16 16.51 13.98
C MET A 7 16.95 16.03 14.13
N ASN A 8 16.38 16.27 14.18
CA ASN A 8 15.07 15.99 14.34
C ASN A 8 14.51 15.04 13.41
N THR A 9 14.94 15.01 12.25
CA THR A 9 14.64 14.02 11.31
C THR A 9 15.07 12.68 11.78
N GLU A 10 15.92 12.69 12.73
CA GLU A 10 16.36 11.47 13.31
C GLU A 10 15.32 10.82 14.18
N LEU A 11 14.27 11.52 14.49
CA LEU A 11 13.14 10.95 15.22
C LEU A 11 12.20 10.20 14.29
N GLU A 12 12.32 10.39 12.99
CA GLU A 12 11.52 9.70 11.99
C GLU A 12 12.38 8.69 11.26
N PRO A 13 12.03 7.39 11.30
CA PRO A 13 12.79 6.41 10.56
C PRO A 13 12.73 6.73 9.07
N ALA A 14 13.80 6.48 8.36
CA ALA A 14 13.79 6.61 6.92
C ALA A 14 12.79 5.62 6.33
N TYR A 15 12.21 5.95 5.19
CA TYR A 15 11.32 5.07 4.48
C TYR A 15 12.06 3.80 4.08
N ASP A 16 11.47 2.65 4.38
CA ASP A 16 12.06 1.34 4.08
C ASP A 16 11.17 0.62 3.07
N PRO A 17 11.60 0.48 1.82
CA PRO A 17 10.79 -0.19 0.79
C PRO A 17 10.62 -1.69 1.02
N TYR A 18 11.32 -2.28 1.97
CA TYR A 18 11.18 -3.70 2.32
C TYR A 18 10.24 -3.92 3.50
N ASN A 19 9.85 -2.86 4.20
CA ASN A 19 9.01 -2.96 5.38
C ASN A 19 8.15 -1.70 5.50
N ILE A 20 6.97 -1.74 4.89
CA ILE A 20 6.10 -0.58 4.76
C ILE A 20 4.99 -0.65 5.80
N ASP A 21 4.86 0.41 6.59
CA ASP A 21 3.71 0.58 7.49
C ASP A 21 2.57 1.18 6.67
N GLY A 22 1.58 0.34 6.33
CA GLY A 22 0.46 0.76 5.49
C GLY A 22 -0.37 1.85 6.12
N MET A 23 -0.50 1.87 7.44
CA MET A 23 -1.30 2.90 8.11
C MET A 23 -0.68 4.30 7.98
N LYS A 24 0.62 4.38 7.75
CA LYS A 24 1.29 5.67 7.56
C LYS A 24 1.16 6.20 6.13
N VAL A 25 0.98 5.31 5.16
CA VAL A 25 0.96 5.69 3.75
C VAL A 25 -0.43 5.65 3.14
N MET A 26 -1.40 5.02 3.80
CA MET A 26 -2.80 5.02 3.33
C MET A 26 -3.58 6.18 3.90
N THR A 27 -4.59 6.61 3.14
CA THR A 27 -5.55 7.63 3.55
C THR A 27 -6.91 6.98 3.70
N ARG A 28 -7.58 7.24 4.82
CA ARG A 28 -8.94 6.76 5.04
C ARG A 28 -9.90 7.45 4.07
N GLY A 29 -10.89 6.70 3.62
CA GLY A 29 -11.93 7.25 2.73
C GLY A 29 -11.54 7.28 1.28
N LYS A 30 -10.50 6.54 0.91
CA LYS A 30 -10.03 6.46 -0.47
C LYS A 30 -10.02 5.01 -0.94
N GLU A 31 -10.26 4.83 -2.23
CA GLU A 31 -10.33 3.53 -2.89
C GLU A 31 -9.60 3.59 -4.21
N ILE A 32 -9.04 2.46 -4.63
CA ILE A 32 -8.57 2.29 -5.99
C ILE A 32 -9.76 1.77 -6.79
N ASP A 33 -10.27 2.57 -7.74
CA ASP A 33 -11.37 2.15 -8.59
C ASP A 33 -10.93 0.94 -9.41
N TRP A 34 -11.61 -0.19 -9.24
CA TRP A 34 -11.20 -1.44 -9.88
C TRP A 34 -11.50 -1.50 -11.37
N ASN A 35 -12.16 -0.47 -11.93
CA ASN A 35 -12.33 -0.34 -13.38
C ASN A 35 -11.26 0.53 -14.01
N THR A 36 -10.89 1.64 -13.34
CA THR A 36 -9.97 2.63 -13.89
C THR A 36 -8.61 2.62 -13.21
N TYR A 37 -8.53 2.02 -12.01
CA TYR A 37 -7.35 2.03 -11.14
C TYR A 37 -6.91 3.43 -10.73
N GLN A 38 -7.86 4.39 -10.78
CA GLN A 38 -7.67 5.75 -10.28
C GLN A 38 -8.16 5.82 -8.84
N ILE A 39 -7.65 6.77 -8.08
CA ILE A 39 -8.10 6.98 -6.70
C ILE A 39 -9.43 7.71 -6.71
N VAL A 40 -10.40 7.17 -5.99
CA VAL A 40 -11.74 7.75 -5.81
C VAL A 40 -12.11 7.71 -4.32
N ASP A 41 -13.18 8.42 -3.96
CA ASP A 41 -13.64 8.43 -2.57
C ASP A 41 -14.49 7.20 -2.26
N ASN A 42 -14.24 6.59 -1.11
CA ASN A 42 -15.07 5.53 -0.57
C ASN A 42 -14.89 5.48 0.96
N PRO A 43 -15.94 5.77 1.75
CA PRO A 43 -15.80 5.82 3.20
C PRO A 43 -15.47 4.46 3.84
N ASN A 44 -15.62 3.36 3.11
CA ASN A 44 -15.34 2.02 3.62
C ASN A 44 -13.95 1.51 3.28
N CYS A 45 -13.11 2.36 2.71
CA CYS A 45 -11.78 1.94 2.27
C CYS A 45 -10.68 2.83 2.82
N TRP A 46 -9.48 2.24 2.84
CA TRP A 46 -8.22 2.95 3.03
C TRP A 46 -7.36 2.63 1.82
N ALA A 47 -6.73 3.62 1.24
CA ALA A 47 -5.84 3.39 0.10
C ALA A 47 -4.67 4.37 0.11
N THR A 48 -3.58 3.98 -0.53
CA THR A 48 -2.47 4.89 -0.78
C THR A 48 -2.87 5.83 -1.92
N VAL A 49 -2.96 7.12 -1.63
CA VAL A 49 -3.29 8.10 -2.67
C VAL A 49 -2.11 8.26 -3.62
N ASP A 50 -0.92 8.38 -3.06
CA ASP A 50 0.30 8.41 -3.86
C ASP A 50 0.86 7.00 -3.95
N ALA A 51 1.39 6.65 -5.12
CA ALA A 51 2.06 5.37 -5.26
C ALA A 51 3.27 5.32 -4.33
N VAL A 52 3.49 4.16 -3.73
CA VAL A 52 4.63 3.96 -2.83
C VAL A 52 5.73 3.20 -3.55
N THR A 53 6.96 3.50 -3.19
CA THR A 53 8.13 2.86 -3.81
C THR A 53 8.35 1.48 -3.21
N VAL A 54 8.51 0.51 -4.08
CA VAL A 54 8.85 -0.87 -3.72
C VAL A 54 10.03 -1.32 -4.56
N VAL A 55 10.56 -2.49 -4.27
CA VAL A 55 11.66 -3.07 -5.04
C VAL A 55 11.07 -4.04 -6.06
N ARG A 56 11.20 -3.70 -7.33
CA ARG A 56 10.74 -4.53 -8.44
C ARG A 56 11.35 -5.91 -8.34
N GLY A 57 10.54 -6.94 -8.48
CA GLY A 57 10.99 -8.33 -8.42
C GLY A 57 11.08 -8.90 -7.02
N GLN A 58 10.93 -8.09 -5.98
CA GLN A 58 10.93 -8.56 -4.60
C GLN A 58 9.55 -9.09 -4.25
N LYS A 59 9.48 -10.27 -3.66
CA LYS A 59 8.20 -10.80 -3.18
C LYS A 59 7.85 -10.13 -1.86
N TYR A 60 6.60 -9.71 -1.72
CA TYR A 60 6.07 -9.07 -0.51
C TYR A 60 4.85 -9.82 -0.01
N ARG A 61 4.57 -9.65 1.28
CA ARG A 61 3.31 -10.08 1.88
C ARG A 61 2.60 -8.85 2.45
N ILE A 62 1.31 -8.70 2.11
CA ILE A 62 0.45 -7.69 2.73
C ILE A 62 -0.38 -8.37 3.80
N THR A 63 -0.44 -7.75 4.99
CA THR A 63 -1.21 -8.25 6.13
C THR A 63 -1.96 -7.08 6.73
N ALA A 64 -3.26 -7.27 6.96
CA ALA A 64 -4.13 -6.25 7.52
C ALA A 64 -5.32 -6.91 8.20
N ASP A 65 -6.00 -6.18 9.09
CA ASP A 65 -7.22 -6.67 9.74
C ASP A 65 -8.50 -6.19 9.06
N GLY A 66 -8.40 -5.79 7.79
CA GLY A 66 -9.56 -5.50 6.95
C GLY A 66 -10.14 -6.76 6.30
N THR A 67 -11.18 -6.57 5.49
CA THR A 67 -11.91 -7.70 4.91
C THR A 67 -11.40 -8.14 3.54
N TRP A 68 -10.77 -7.27 2.77
CA TRP A 68 -10.13 -7.63 1.50
C TRP A 68 -9.11 -6.57 1.11
N CYS A 69 -8.29 -6.92 0.15
CA CYS A 69 -7.24 -6.02 -0.29
C CYS A 69 -7.10 -6.04 -1.81
N LEU A 70 -6.55 -4.96 -2.33
CA LEU A 70 -6.17 -4.84 -3.74
C LEU A 70 -4.77 -4.22 -3.79
N VAL A 71 -3.89 -4.79 -4.60
CA VAL A 71 -2.55 -4.24 -4.85
C VAL A 71 -2.39 -4.12 -6.36
N ALA A 72 -1.97 -2.96 -6.81
CA ALA A 72 -1.75 -2.68 -8.23
C ALA A 72 -0.42 -1.98 -8.45
N SER A 73 0.20 -2.22 -9.58
CA SER A 73 1.45 -1.56 -9.95
C SER A 73 1.22 -0.42 -10.92
N TYR A 74 2.09 0.57 -10.86
CA TYR A 74 2.04 1.77 -11.67
C TYR A 74 3.44 2.06 -12.21
N ASP A 75 3.52 2.71 -13.37
CA ASP A 75 4.80 3.06 -13.97
C ASP A 75 5.33 4.42 -13.43
N ASP A 76 6.47 4.85 -13.92
CA ASP A 76 7.09 6.10 -13.46
C ASP A 76 6.27 7.34 -13.79
N ASN A 77 5.30 7.22 -14.70
CA ASN A 77 4.40 8.31 -15.07
C ASN A 77 3.04 8.19 -14.38
N ASP A 78 2.98 7.30 -13.38
CA ASP A 78 1.77 7.08 -12.58
C ASP A 78 0.62 6.47 -13.37
N ASN A 79 0.93 5.72 -14.41
CA ASN A 79 -0.06 4.97 -15.18
C ASN A 79 -0.16 3.55 -14.66
N PHE A 80 -1.39 3.03 -14.58
CA PHE A 80 -1.64 1.64 -14.16
C PHE A 80 -0.94 0.65 -15.09
N VAL A 81 -0.30 -0.35 -14.52
CA VAL A 81 0.39 -1.41 -15.26
C VAL A 81 -0.31 -2.75 -15.06
N SER A 82 -0.47 -3.21 -13.82
CA SER A 82 -1.13 -4.49 -13.58
C SER A 82 -1.70 -4.61 -12.17
N GLU A 83 -2.72 -5.47 -12.05
CA GLU A 83 -3.24 -5.86 -10.75
C GLU A 83 -2.37 -7.00 -10.23
N LEU A 84 -1.78 -6.83 -9.07
CA LEU A 84 -0.84 -7.79 -8.50
C LEU A 84 -1.49 -8.75 -7.52
N LEU A 85 -2.53 -8.31 -6.83
CA LEU A 85 -3.22 -9.12 -5.82
C LEU A 85 -4.63 -8.59 -5.65
N TYR A 86 -5.60 -9.48 -5.59
CA TYR A 86 -6.98 -9.17 -5.21
C TYR A 86 -7.46 -10.32 -4.34
N GLY A 87 -7.71 -10.04 -3.09
CA GLY A 87 -8.12 -11.07 -2.15
C GLY A 87 -9.18 -10.59 -1.16
N ASN A 88 -10.15 -11.44 -0.86
CA ASN A 88 -11.18 -11.20 0.14
C ASN A 88 -11.54 -12.51 0.81
N GLU A 89 -12.50 -12.49 1.75
CA GLU A 89 -12.89 -13.69 2.48
C GLU A 89 -13.58 -14.73 1.60
N ASP A 90 -14.25 -14.30 0.51
CA ASP A 90 -14.91 -15.20 -0.41
C ASP A 90 -13.99 -15.72 -1.50
N ASN A 91 -12.93 -14.98 -1.81
CA ASN A 91 -11.95 -15.32 -2.83
C ASN A 91 -10.56 -15.01 -2.29
N PRO A 92 -10.14 -15.75 -1.25
CA PRO A 92 -8.88 -15.45 -0.59
C PRO A 92 -7.67 -15.75 -1.48
N GLN A 93 -6.68 -14.90 -1.37
CA GLN A 93 -5.37 -15.14 -1.95
C GLN A 93 -4.38 -15.22 -0.78
N ASP A 94 -3.18 -15.67 -1.03
CA ASP A 94 -2.23 -15.89 0.06
C ASP A 94 -1.60 -14.60 0.58
N GLY A 95 -2.02 -13.46 0.06
CA GLY A 95 -1.55 -12.17 0.54
C GLY A 95 -0.16 -11.79 0.04
N THR A 96 0.40 -12.55 -0.89
CA THR A 96 1.72 -12.25 -1.43
C THR A 96 1.62 -11.77 -2.87
N PHE A 97 2.58 -10.93 -3.25
CA PHE A 97 2.66 -10.40 -4.61
C PHE A 97 4.11 -10.05 -4.93
N THR A 98 4.42 -9.98 -6.21
CA THR A 98 5.74 -9.57 -6.68
C THR A 98 5.57 -8.40 -7.63
N PRO A 99 6.03 -7.19 -7.25
CA PRO A 99 5.87 -6.03 -8.11
C PRO A 99 6.63 -6.18 -9.42
N ASP A 100 5.99 -5.75 -10.51
CA ASP A 100 6.60 -5.70 -11.84
C ASP A 100 7.08 -4.29 -12.20
N THR A 101 6.90 -3.34 -11.27
CA THR A 101 7.44 -1.98 -11.35
C THR A 101 7.98 -1.59 -9.98
N ASN A 102 8.52 -0.37 -9.86
CA ASN A 102 8.99 0.14 -8.58
C ASN A 102 7.93 0.95 -7.82
N HIS A 103 6.69 0.96 -8.32
CA HIS A 103 5.61 1.77 -7.72
C HIS A 103 4.34 0.94 -7.60
N ILE A 104 3.74 0.95 -6.40
CA ILE A 104 2.46 0.27 -6.19
C ILE A 104 1.49 1.19 -5.46
N ARG A 105 0.20 0.92 -5.64
CA ARG A 105 -0.85 1.37 -4.73
C ARG A 105 -1.51 0.15 -4.14
N PHE A 106 -1.96 0.28 -2.91
CA PHE A 106 -2.74 -0.78 -2.28
C PHE A 106 -3.89 -0.17 -1.51
N GLU A 107 -4.93 -0.98 -1.36
CA GLU A 107 -6.11 -0.57 -0.62
C GLU A 107 -6.59 -1.72 0.25
N ILE A 108 -7.23 -1.36 1.37
CA ILE A 108 -7.86 -2.31 2.28
C ILE A 108 -9.31 -1.87 2.44
N PHE A 109 -10.24 -2.82 2.21
CA PHE A 109 -11.64 -2.59 2.52
C PHE A 109 -11.84 -2.76 4.01
N ASP A 110 -12.50 -1.82 4.62
CA ASP A 110 -12.65 -1.76 6.08
C ASP A 110 -14.07 -1.36 6.41
N THR A 111 -14.77 -2.25 7.12
CA THR A 111 -16.02 -1.83 7.77
C THR A 111 -15.61 -0.72 8.72
N PRO A 112 -16.29 0.44 8.66
CA PRO A 112 -15.81 1.64 9.36
C PRO A 112 -15.35 1.40 10.79
N GLY A 113 -14.14 1.86 11.08
CA GLY A 113 -13.57 1.81 12.42
C GLY A 113 -12.89 0.53 12.82
N GLN A 114 -12.72 -0.41 11.90
CA GLN A 114 -12.14 -1.73 12.26
C GLN A 114 -10.68 -1.89 11.91
N LEU A 115 -10.18 -1.20 10.90
CA LEU A 115 -8.79 -1.34 10.50
C LEU A 115 -7.86 -0.73 11.52
N THR A 116 -6.95 -1.51 12.07
CA THR A 116 -5.98 -1.06 13.06
C THR A 116 -4.55 -1.21 12.60
N TYR A 117 -4.27 -2.10 11.65
CA TYR A 117 -2.93 -2.26 11.13
C TYR A 117 -2.94 -2.72 9.67
N CYS A 118 -1.88 -2.39 8.98
CA CYS A 118 -1.59 -2.90 7.63
C CYS A 118 -0.09 -2.84 7.44
N THR A 119 0.51 -3.96 7.05
CA THR A 119 1.94 -4.01 6.76
C THR A 119 2.16 -4.64 5.40
N VAL A 120 3.19 -4.15 4.69
CA VAL A 120 3.63 -4.70 3.41
C VAL A 120 5.12 -4.96 3.58
N LYS A 121 5.48 -6.23 3.71
CA LYS A 121 6.85 -6.62 4.06
C LYS A 121 7.43 -7.58 3.03
N ALA A 122 8.72 -7.41 2.75
CA ALA A 122 9.47 -8.35 1.93
C ALA A 122 9.49 -9.72 2.60
N VAL A 123 9.34 -10.75 1.78
CA VAL A 123 9.31 -12.13 2.24
C VAL A 123 10.62 -12.81 1.90
#